data_b6d7e9be823f956a4c7c440b5c974514
#
_entry.id   b6d7e9be823f956a4c7c440b5c974514
#
_cell.length_a   1.000
_cell.length_b   1.000
_cell.length_c   1.000
_cell.angle_alpha   90.00
_cell.angle_beta   90.00
_cell.angle_gamma   90.00
#
_symmetry.space_group_name_H-M   'P 1'
#
loop_
_entity.id
_entity.type
_entity.pdbx_description
1 polymer ?
#
loop_
_entity_poly.entity_id
_entity_poly.type
_entity_poly.pdbx_seq_one_letter_code
_entity_poly.pdbx_strand_id
1 'polypeptide(L)'
;MTRVISIEDLKGLFNKPYGSDAPTKQKWAEFYNENVIFTDPTQETEGLDSYVKAQEKLVKRCDDVFLETHAMSINGDCGFVEWTMGLKIMGKEFIYPGTTRLLFGENGLIKEHRDYFDFCGPTFGPVPI
;
A
#
# COMPACT_ATOMS: atom_id res chain seq x y z
N MET A 1 -19.00 16.96 -3.98
CA MET A 1 -17.72 17.66 -4.19
C MET A 1 -16.65 16.63 -4.47
N THR A 2 -15.85 16.83 -5.51
CA THR A 2 -14.79 15.90 -5.89
C THR A 2 -13.59 16.08 -4.97
N ARG A 3 -13.07 14.98 -4.42
CA ARG A 3 -11.83 14.96 -3.65
C ARG A 3 -10.63 15.15 -4.58
N VAL A 4 -9.71 16.02 -4.20
CA VAL A 4 -8.41 16.14 -4.88
C VAL A 4 -7.32 15.64 -3.93
N ILE A 5 -6.73 14.50 -4.26
CA ILE A 5 -5.66 13.90 -3.46
C ILE A 5 -4.34 14.51 -3.89
N SER A 6 -3.61 15.06 -2.92
CA SER A 6 -2.32 15.72 -3.14
C SER A 6 -1.15 14.77 -2.83
N ILE A 7 0.06 15.19 -3.22
CA ILE A 7 1.30 14.48 -2.85
C ILE A 7 1.44 14.40 -1.31
N GLU A 8 1.09 15.46 -0.61
CA GLU A 8 1.15 15.47 0.86
C GLU A 8 0.17 14.46 1.48
N ASP A 9 -1.02 14.32 0.88
CA ASP A 9 -1.98 13.29 1.30
C ASP A 9 -1.38 11.89 1.15
N LEU A 10 -0.71 11.62 0.01
CA LEU A 10 -0.07 10.34 -0.24
C LEU A 10 1.08 10.08 0.73
N LYS A 11 1.88 11.08 1.04
CA LYS A 11 2.93 10.93 2.06
C LYS A 11 2.36 10.51 3.41
N GLY A 12 1.32 11.18 3.87
CA GLY A 12 0.68 10.84 5.13
C GLY A 12 0.05 9.45 5.14
N LEU A 13 -0.52 9.04 4.00
CA LEU A 13 -1.22 7.77 3.88
C LEU A 13 -0.25 6.57 3.80
N PHE A 14 0.88 6.74 3.12
CA PHE A 14 1.80 5.64 2.82
C PHE A 14 3.00 5.53 3.77
N ASN A 15 3.26 6.53 4.62
CA ASN A 15 4.35 6.44 5.58
C ASN A 15 3.89 5.79 6.89
N LYS A 16 4.59 4.73 7.29
CA LYS A 16 4.33 4.03 8.54
C LYS A 16 5.66 3.57 9.14
N PRO A 17 6.26 4.34 10.06
CA PRO A 17 7.46 3.87 10.76
C PRO A 17 7.16 2.64 11.64
N TYR A 18 8.19 1.88 11.98
CA TYR A 18 8.05 0.81 12.97
C TYR A 18 7.47 1.38 14.28
N GLY A 19 6.62 0.60 14.92
CA GLY A 19 6.00 0.97 16.19
C GLY A 19 4.80 1.90 16.08
N SER A 20 4.43 2.33 14.87
CA SER A 20 3.24 3.15 14.67
C SER A 20 2.04 2.28 14.27
N ASP A 21 0.84 2.82 14.49
CA ASP A 21 -0.39 2.15 14.10
C ASP A 21 -0.66 2.28 12.60
N ALA A 22 -1.26 1.26 12.01
CA ALA A 22 -1.76 1.33 10.64
C ALA A 22 -2.96 2.30 10.57
N PRO A 23 -3.23 2.92 9.42
CA PRO A 23 -4.41 3.75 9.26
C PRO A 23 -5.69 2.97 9.54
N THR A 24 -6.68 3.64 10.12
CA THR A 24 -8.00 3.05 10.36
C THR A 24 -8.81 2.97 9.07
N LYS A 25 -9.89 2.18 9.10
CA LYS A 25 -10.84 2.12 7.98
C LYS A 25 -11.38 3.50 7.63
N GLN A 26 -11.69 4.32 8.65
CA GLN A 26 -12.18 5.68 8.44
C GLN A 26 -11.16 6.54 7.71
N LYS A 27 -9.88 6.38 8.02
CA LYS A 27 -8.80 7.10 7.34
C LYS A 27 -8.68 6.66 5.89
N TRP A 28 -8.70 5.36 5.62
CA TRP A 28 -8.69 4.82 4.26
C TRP A 28 -9.89 5.33 3.46
N ALA A 29 -11.08 5.39 4.08
CA ALA A 29 -12.31 5.84 3.41
C ALA A 29 -12.26 7.31 2.96
N GLU A 30 -11.40 8.13 3.54
CA GLU A 30 -11.20 9.52 3.07
C GLU A 30 -10.53 9.57 1.70
N PHE A 31 -9.81 8.53 1.30
CA PHE A 31 -9.00 8.51 0.07
C PHE A 31 -9.41 7.41 -0.90
N TYR A 32 -10.03 6.32 -0.44
CA TYR A 32 -10.34 5.14 -1.25
C TYR A 32 -11.83 5.03 -1.52
N ASN A 33 -12.14 4.67 -2.77
CA ASN A 33 -13.51 4.35 -3.16
C ASN A 33 -13.97 3.08 -2.42
N GLU A 34 -15.25 3.04 -2.06
CA GLU A 34 -15.86 1.88 -1.40
C GLU A 34 -15.69 0.59 -2.22
N ASN A 35 -15.64 0.70 -3.54
CA ASN A 35 -15.50 -0.43 -4.46
C ASN A 35 -14.07 -0.61 -4.98
N VAL A 36 -13.07 -0.10 -4.27
CA VAL A 36 -11.67 -0.13 -4.71
C VAL A 36 -11.22 -1.57 -5.04
N ILE A 37 -10.48 -1.71 -6.12
CA ILE A 37 -9.82 -2.97 -6.48
C ILE A 37 -8.36 -2.86 -6.07
N PHE A 38 -7.94 -3.76 -5.19
CA PHE A 38 -6.56 -3.86 -4.72
C PHE A 38 -5.92 -5.11 -5.30
N THR A 39 -4.73 -4.96 -5.89
CA THR A 39 -3.96 -6.06 -6.46
C THR A 39 -2.51 -5.97 -6.01
N ASP A 40 -1.94 -7.07 -5.57
CA ASP A 40 -0.51 -7.22 -5.33
C ASP A 40 -0.02 -8.57 -5.88
N PRO A 41 1.28 -8.90 -5.80
CA PRO A 41 1.78 -10.18 -6.32
C PRO A 41 1.12 -11.43 -5.72
N THR A 42 0.45 -11.32 -4.58
CA THR A 42 -0.10 -12.47 -3.85
C THR A 42 -1.63 -12.55 -3.88
N GLN A 43 -2.33 -11.47 -4.24
CA GLN A 43 -3.78 -11.44 -4.11
C GLN A 43 -4.43 -10.33 -4.94
N GLU A 44 -5.74 -10.48 -5.15
CA GLU A 44 -6.60 -9.41 -5.64
C GLU A 44 -7.83 -9.37 -4.77
N THR A 45 -8.24 -8.18 -4.33
CA THR A 45 -9.43 -7.98 -3.52
C THR A 45 -10.32 -6.91 -4.12
N GLU A 46 -11.61 -6.99 -3.87
CA GLU A 46 -12.59 -5.99 -4.28
C GLU A 46 -13.31 -5.44 -3.07
N GLY A 47 -13.39 -4.12 -3.01
CA GLY A 47 -14.04 -3.41 -1.92
C GLY A 47 -13.10 -2.95 -0.83
N LEU A 48 -13.43 -1.81 -0.21
CA LEU A 48 -12.62 -1.19 0.85
C LEU A 48 -12.51 -2.11 2.08
N ASP A 49 -13.59 -2.79 2.46
CA ASP A 49 -13.55 -3.71 3.60
C ASP A 49 -12.53 -4.83 3.39
N SER A 50 -12.50 -5.40 2.20
CA SER A 50 -11.54 -6.46 1.85
C SER A 50 -10.11 -5.94 1.85
N TYR A 51 -9.88 -4.73 1.34
CA TYR A 51 -8.58 -4.08 1.38
C TYR A 51 -8.10 -3.89 2.82
N VAL A 52 -8.94 -3.32 3.68
CA VAL A 52 -8.61 -3.09 5.09
C VAL A 52 -8.31 -4.41 5.80
N LYS A 53 -9.10 -5.46 5.56
CA LYS A 53 -8.85 -6.79 6.12
C LYS A 53 -7.51 -7.37 5.66
N ALA A 54 -7.13 -7.15 4.40
CA ALA A 54 -5.83 -7.60 3.89
C ALA A 54 -4.68 -6.91 4.62
N GLN A 55 -4.80 -5.61 4.87
CA GLN A 55 -3.80 -4.85 5.63
C GLN A 55 -3.73 -5.33 7.09
N GLU A 56 -4.87 -5.55 7.72
CA GLU A 56 -4.92 -6.06 9.10
C GLU A 56 -4.28 -7.44 9.24
N LYS A 57 -4.51 -8.33 8.26
CA LYS A 57 -3.88 -9.65 8.23
C LYS A 57 -2.36 -9.56 8.15
N LEU A 58 -1.84 -8.67 7.33
CA LEU A 58 -0.40 -8.46 7.21
C LEU A 58 0.20 -8.02 8.55
N VAL A 59 -0.41 -7.02 9.18
CA VAL A 59 0.05 -6.50 10.48
C VAL A 59 0.00 -7.58 11.56
N LYS A 60 -1.04 -8.41 11.57
CA LYS A 60 -1.18 -9.51 12.55
C LYS A 60 -0.14 -10.61 12.37
N ARG A 61 0.29 -10.89 11.14
CA ARG A 61 1.28 -11.93 10.83
C ARG A 61 2.71 -11.49 11.16
N CYS A 62 2.92 -10.21 11.31
CA CYS A 62 4.25 -9.63 11.55
C CYS A 62 4.35 -9.11 12.97
N ASP A 63 5.55 -9.13 13.55
CA ASP A 63 5.82 -8.47 14.81
C ASP A 63 5.74 -6.97 14.64
N ASP A 64 6.19 -6.46 13.49
CA ASP A 64 6.11 -5.04 13.14
C ASP A 64 6.23 -4.88 11.62
N VAL A 65 5.71 -3.75 11.13
CA VAL A 65 5.72 -3.39 9.70
C VAL A 65 6.11 -1.92 9.58
N PHE A 66 7.01 -1.60 8.64
CA PHE A 66 7.21 -0.22 8.24
C PHE A 66 6.95 -0.05 6.74
N LEU A 67 6.61 1.16 6.36
CA LEU A 67 6.53 1.60 4.97
C LEU A 67 7.16 2.99 4.89
N GLU A 68 8.19 3.13 4.06
CA GLU A 68 8.87 4.40 3.83
C GLU A 68 8.72 4.79 2.37
N THR A 69 8.21 5.99 2.13
CA THR A 69 8.04 6.51 0.76
C THR A 69 9.29 7.25 0.31
N HIS A 70 9.65 7.10 -0.97
CA HIS A 70 10.84 7.75 -1.56
C HIS A 70 10.48 8.78 -2.62
N ALA A 71 9.67 8.40 -3.60
CA ALA A 71 9.28 9.27 -4.70
C ALA A 71 7.80 9.08 -5.00
N MET A 72 7.16 10.16 -5.40
CA MET A 72 5.74 10.16 -5.74
C MET A 72 5.48 11.07 -6.91
N SER A 73 4.51 10.70 -7.73
CA SER A 73 4.03 11.56 -8.80
C SER A 73 2.54 11.37 -9.00
N ILE A 74 1.87 12.41 -9.44
CA ILE A 74 0.47 12.36 -9.86
C ILE A 74 0.42 12.94 -11.26
N ASN A 75 -0.13 12.18 -12.19
CA ASN A 75 -0.29 12.59 -13.58
C ASN A 75 -1.74 12.34 -13.99
N GLY A 76 -2.56 13.40 -13.96
CA GLY A 76 -3.97 13.28 -14.24
C GLY A 76 -4.69 12.38 -13.24
N ASP A 77 -5.29 11.30 -13.72
CA ASP A 77 -6.04 10.34 -12.91
C ASP A 77 -5.17 9.19 -12.37
N CYS A 78 -3.85 9.27 -12.52
CA CYS A 78 -2.93 8.22 -12.13
C CYS A 78 -1.88 8.74 -11.17
N GLY A 79 -1.63 8.01 -10.08
CA GLY A 79 -0.58 8.32 -9.11
C GLY A 79 0.39 7.16 -8.95
N PHE A 80 1.64 7.48 -8.60
CA PHE A 80 2.68 6.49 -8.34
C PHE A 80 3.41 6.84 -7.05
N VAL A 81 3.64 5.81 -6.24
CA VAL A 81 4.37 5.94 -4.97
C VAL A 81 5.44 4.87 -4.93
N GLU A 82 6.70 5.28 -4.95
CA GLU A 82 7.83 4.37 -4.73
C GLU A 82 8.11 4.27 -3.24
N TRP A 83 8.25 3.06 -2.73
CA TRP A 83 8.43 2.82 -1.31
C TRP A 83 9.34 1.62 -1.02
N THR A 84 9.76 1.54 0.24
CA THR A 84 10.38 0.35 0.83
C THR A 84 9.49 -0.13 1.96
N MET A 85 9.13 -1.41 1.94
CA MET A 85 8.37 -2.06 3.00
C MET A 85 9.28 -2.99 3.77
N GLY A 86 9.23 -2.92 5.09
CA GLY A 86 9.94 -3.84 5.98
C GLY A 86 8.97 -4.61 6.84
N LEU A 87 9.19 -5.92 6.93
CA LEU A 87 8.42 -6.82 7.78
C LEU A 87 9.34 -7.47 8.80
N LYS A 88 9.02 -7.37 10.09
CA LYS A 88 9.70 -8.12 11.14
C LYS A 88 8.86 -9.33 11.49
N ILE A 89 9.43 -10.53 11.31
CA ILE A 89 8.76 -11.80 11.56
C ILE A 89 9.73 -12.72 12.28
N MET A 90 9.38 -13.12 13.53
CA MET A 90 10.19 -14.06 14.33
C MET A 90 11.66 -13.66 14.41
N GLY A 91 11.92 -12.37 14.65
CA GLY A 91 13.26 -11.83 14.80
C GLY A 91 14.02 -11.57 13.50
N LYS A 92 13.43 -11.85 12.35
CA LYS A 92 14.01 -11.56 11.03
C LYS A 92 13.33 -10.36 10.38
N GLU A 93 14.11 -9.60 9.61
CA GLU A 93 13.60 -8.49 8.83
C GLU A 93 13.64 -8.84 7.35
N PHE A 94 12.50 -8.64 6.68
CA PHE A 94 12.36 -8.81 5.23
C PHE A 94 12.08 -7.45 4.59
N ILE A 95 12.87 -7.08 3.59
CA ILE A 95 12.79 -5.76 2.95
C ILE A 95 12.33 -5.92 1.50
N TYR A 96 11.28 -5.17 1.15
CA TYR A 96 10.67 -5.22 -0.18
C TYR A 96 10.63 -3.81 -0.76
N PRO A 97 11.50 -3.49 -1.74
CA PRO A 97 11.29 -2.27 -2.53
C PRO A 97 10.13 -2.48 -3.49
N GLY A 98 9.33 -1.46 -3.69
CA GLY A 98 8.18 -1.57 -4.57
C GLY A 98 7.61 -0.24 -4.99
N THR A 99 6.54 -0.32 -5.78
CA THR A 99 5.82 0.83 -6.29
C THR A 99 4.32 0.53 -6.26
N THR A 100 3.54 1.51 -5.86
CA THR A 100 2.08 1.47 -5.96
C THR A 100 1.64 2.35 -7.12
N ARG A 101 0.76 1.80 -7.96
CA ARG A 101 0.01 2.59 -8.94
C ARG A 101 -1.40 2.79 -8.42
N LEU A 102 -1.82 4.05 -8.39
CA LEU A 102 -3.17 4.45 -7.98
C LEU A 102 -3.93 4.99 -9.18
N LEU A 103 -5.19 4.60 -9.31
CA LEU A 103 -6.07 5.16 -10.31
C LEU A 103 -7.22 5.87 -9.60
N PHE A 104 -7.42 7.15 -9.91
CA PHE A 104 -8.45 7.97 -9.29
C PHE A 104 -9.72 7.92 -10.11
N GLY A 105 -10.87 7.77 -9.43
CA GLY A 105 -12.18 7.79 -10.05
C GLY A 105 -12.70 9.22 -10.30
N GLU A 106 -13.91 9.32 -10.83
CA GLU A 106 -14.56 10.61 -11.12
C GLU A 106 -14.76 11.49 -9.89
N ASN A 107 -14.96 10.86 -8.72
CA ASN A 107 -15.08 11.57 -7.44
C ASN A 107 -13.72 11.91 -6.81
N GLY A 108 -12.60 11.60 -7.48
CA GLY A 108 -11.25 11.84 -6.99
C GLY A 108 -10.74 10.81 -6.01
N LEU A 109 -11.56 9.84 -5.59
CA LEU A 109 -11.12 8.77 -4.71
C LEU A 109 -10.42 7.66 -5.48
N ILE A 110 -9.51 6.94 -4.80
CA ILE A 110 -8.75 5.84 -5.39
C ILE A 110 -9.71 4.68 -5.71
N LYS A 111 -9.83 4.32 -6.99
CA LYS A 111 -10.66 3.19 -7.43
C LYS A 111 -9.86 1.93 -7.74
N GLU A 112 -8.55 2.07 -7.99
CA GLU A 112 -7.63 0.94 -8.13
C GLU A 112 -6.33 1.25 -7.43
N HIS A 113 -5.80 0.24 -6.73
CA HIS A 113 -4.53 0.30 -6.03
C HIS A 113 -3.76 -0.97 -6.38
N ARG A 114 -2.65 -0.83 -7.09
CA ARG A 114 -1.84 -1.98 -7.48
C ARG A 114 -0.42 -1.83 -6.99
N ASP A 115 0.02 -2.81 -6.21
CA ASP A 115 1.38 -2.89 -5.70
C ASP A 115 2.24 -3.78 -6.60
N TYR A 116 3.38 -3.26 -6.99
CA TYR A 116 4.39 -3.98 -7.77
C TYR A 116 5.63 -4.15 -6.91
N PHE A 117 5.96 -5.38 -6.55
CA PHE A 117 7.19 -5.68 -5.84
C PHE A 117 7.60 -7.13 -6.08
N ASP A 118 8.90 -7.40 -5.89
CA ASP A 118 9.42 -8.76 -5.93
C ASP A 118 9.14 -9.44 -4.59
N PHE A 119 8.18 -10.33 -4.56
CA PHE A 119 7.83 -11.09 -3.35
C PHE A 119 8.84 -12.23 -3.09
N CYS A 120 9.29 -12.91 -4.14
CA CYS A 120 10.10 -14.13 -4.00
C CYS A 120 11.54 -13.85 -3.57
N GLY A 121 12.19 -12.86 -4.18
CA GLY A 121 13.59 -12.54 -3.90
C GLY A 121 13.86 -12.27 -2.41
N PRO A 122 13.22 -11.24 -1.81
CA PRO A 122 13.41 -10.96 -0.38
C PRO A 122 12.91 -12.06 0.56
N THR A 123 11.90 -12.82 0.15
CA THR A 123 11.31 -13.88 0.99
C THR A 123 12.14 -15.17 0.99
N PHE A 124 12.57 -15.62 -0.20
CA PHE A 124 13.20 -16.93 -0.39
C PHE A 124 14.63 -16.86 -0.91
N GLY A 125 15.11 -15.69 -1.28
CA GLY A 125 16.39 -15.47 -1.94
C GLY A 125 16.26 -15.39 -3.46
N PRO A 126 17.34 -14.95 -4.16
CA PRO A 126 17.29 -14.74 -5.62
C PRO A 126 16.91 -16.02 -6.37
N VAL A 127 16.10 -15.86 -7.40
CA VAL A 127 15.73 -16.98 -8.27
C VAL A 127 16.91 -17.26 -9.21
N PRO A 128 17.41 -18.51 -9.29
CA PRO A 128 18.47 -18.87 -10.24
C PRO A 128 17.98 -18.71 -11.67
N ILE A 129 18.81 -18.12 -12.50
CA ILE A 129 18.53 -17.92 -13.92
C ILE A 129 19.31 -18.96 -14.73
#